data_d0e35f29604d8ae0010f34e6d9df0828
#
_entry.id   d0e35f29604d8ae0010f34e6d9df0828
#
_cell.length_a   1.000
_cell.length_b   1.000
_cell.length_c   1.000
_cell.angle_alpha   90.00
_cell.angle_beta   90.00
_cell.angle_gamma   90.00
#
_symmetry.space_group_name_H-M   'P 1'
#
loop_
_entity.id
_entity.type
_entity.pdbx_description
1 polymer ?
#
loop_
_entity_poly.entity_id
_entity_poly.type
_entity_poly.pdbx_seq_one_letter_code
_entity_poly.pdbx_strand_id
1 'polypeptide(L)'
;MIDSKLFTPASIGPLTLRNRTIRSAAFESMCPGNVPSQQLLDYHRSVAAGGVGMTTIAYAAVAQSGLSFDRQLWMRPEIVPGLKDITDAIHKEGAAAGIQLGDCGNMSHKSICGVTPVGASSGFNLYSPTFVRGLRKDELPAMAKAYGRSVNLAREAGFDAVEIHAGHGYLISQFLSPYTNHRKDEYGGSLENRMRFMDMVMEEVMQAAGSDMAVLVKMNMRDGFKGGMEIDETMQVAKRLVQDGAQALVLSGGFVSKAPMYVMRGEMPIKTMTHYMNCWWLKYGVRMAGKWMIPAVPFKEAYFLEDALKFRTEIKDIPLVYVGGLVSREKIDEVLNHGFEFVQMARALLNEPGFVNRMREEEKARCNCKHSNYCIARMYTIEMACHQHLREELPASLKKEIEKLEKK
;
A
#
# COMPACT_ATOMS: atom_id res chain seq x y z
N MET A 1 14.29 -26.56 -17.96
CA MET A 1 13.63 -25.50 -17.17
C MET A 1 14.72 -24.87 -16.33
N ILE A 2 15.01 -23.59 -16.52
CA ILE A 2 15.91 -22.85 -15.61
C ILE A 2 15.18 -22.79 -14.28
N ASP A 3 15.78 -23.31 -13.23
CA ASP A 3 15.23 -23.34 -11.88
C ASP A 3 15.13 -21.89 -11.37
N SER A 4 14.00 -21.22 -11.66
CA SER A 4 13.80 -19.85 -11.21
C SER A 4 13.49 -19.84 -9.72
N LYS A 5 14.28 -19.09 -8.96
CA LYS A 5 14.07 -18.82 -7.53
C LYS A 5 12.63 -18.34 -7.24
N LEU A 6 11.98 -17.70 -8.22
CA LEU A 6 10.61 -17.18 -8.13
C LEU A 6 9.60 -18.20 -7.59
N PHE A 7 9.70 -19.46 -8.02
CA PHE A 7 8.74 -20.53 -7.69
C PHE A 7 9.17 -21.42 -6.53
N THR A 8 10.27 -21.07 -5.86
CA THR A 8 10.69 -21.78 -4.65
C THR A 8 10.02 -21.19 -3.40
N PRO A 9 9.68 -22.04 -2.41
CA PRO A 9 9.14 -21.54 -1.14
C PRO A 9 10.12 -20.60 -0.42
N ALA A 10 9.60 -19.71 0.39
CA ALA A 10 10.38 -18.87 1.29
C ALA A 10 9.52 -18.39 2.48
N SER A 11 10.17 -18.05 3.60
CA SER A 11 9.47 -17.70 4.84
C SER A 11 9.59 -16.24 5.21
N ILE A 12 8.55 -15.73 5.86
CA ILE A 12 8.50 -14.44 6.56
C ILE A 12 8.07 -14.75 8.00
N GLY A 13 8.98 -14.66 8.95
CA GLY A 13 8.72 -15.12 10.31
C GLY A 13 8.18 -16.56 10.32
N PRO A 14 7.02 -16.83 10.95
CA PRO A 14 6.43 -18.16 11.01
C PRO A 14 5.76 -18.63 9.69
N LEU A 15 5.51 -17.72 8.75
CA LEU A 15 4.75 -18.00 7.53
C LEU A 15 5.66 -18.43 6.38
N THR A 16 5.41 -19.61 5.79
CA THR A 16 6.09 -20.06 4.57
C THR A 16 5.15 -19.91 3.37
N LEU A 17 5.55 -19.10 2.40
CA LEU A 17 4.83 -18.91 1.13
C LEU A 17 5.25 -19.95 0.11
N ARG A 18 4.29 -20.45 -0.71
CA ARG A 18 4.52 -21.44 -1.78
C ARG A 18 5.44 -20.96 -2.91
N ASN A 19 5.60 -19.64 -3.04
CA ASN A 19 6.50 -18.98 -3.98
C ASN A 19 6.78 -17.53 -3.52
N ARG A 20 7.61 -16.79 -4.24
CA ARG A 20 8.12 -15.48 -3.84
C ARG A 20 7.29 -14.31 -4.31
N THR A 21 6.03 -14.52 -4.70
CA THR A 21 5.15 -13.46 -5.19
C THR A 21 4.10 -13.08 -4.16
N ILE A 22 3.89 -11.77 -4.02
CA ILE A 22 2.86 -11.20 -3.14
C ILE A 22 2.03 -10.19 -3.95
N ARG A 23 0.70 -10.28 -3.87
CA ARG A 23 -0.16 -9.17 -4.32
C ARG A 23 0.04 -8.02 -3.36
N SER A 24 0.60 -6.92 -3.87
CA SER A 24 0.87 -5.73 -3.08
C SER A 24 -0.43 -5.10 -2.58
N ALA A 25 -0.42 -4.69 -1.33
CA ALA A 25 -1.46 -3.85 -0.79
C ALA A 25 -1.63 -2.58 -1.65
N ALA A 26 -2.74 -2.49 -2.34
CA ALA A 26 -3.17 -1.33 -3.12
C ALA A 26 -4.67 -1.17 -2.90
N PHE A 27 -5.10 0.01 -2.53
CA PHE A 27 -6.48 0.28 -2.16
C PHE A 27 -7.47 -0.16 -3.23
N GLU A 28 -8.41 -1.03 -2.88
CA GLU A 28 -9.36 -1.62 -3.81
C GLU A 28 -10.64 -0.79 -4.01
N SER A 29 -11.05 -0.01 -3.00
CA SER A 29 -12.35 0.70 -2.99
C SER A 29 -13.56 -0.24 -3.17
N MET A 30 -13.46 -1.46 -2.63
CA MET A 30 -14.49 -2.53 -2.78
C MET A 30 -15.28 -2.78 -1.50
N CYS A 31 -15.25 -1.88 -0.51
CA CYS A 31 -15.86 -2.08 0.80
C CYS A 31 -16.94 -1.02 1.10
N PRO A 32 -18.06 -0.99 0.37
CA PRO A 32 -19.14 -0.05 0.64
C PRO A 32 -19.65 -0.21 2.07
N GLY A 33 -19.85 0.91 2.78
CA GLY A 33 -20.23 0.89 4.20
C GLY A 33 -19.11 0.44 5.14
N ASN A 34 -17.87 0.41 4.68
CA ASN A 34 -16.67 0.02 5.43
C ASN A 34 -16.70 -1.44 5.92
N VAL A 35 -17.36 -2.33 5.16
CA VAL A 35 -17.48 -3.77 5.44
C VAL A 35 -16.95 -4.59 4.26
N PRO A 36 -16.50 -5.83 4.48
CA PRO A 36 -16.15 -6.76 3.42
C PRO A 36 -17.30 -6.95 2.43
N SER A 37 -16.97 -7.09 1.13
CA SER A 37 -17.96 -7.31 0.08
C SER A 37 -17.66 -8.59 -0.70
N GLN A 38 -18.68 -9.11 -1.41
CA GLN A 38 -18.49 -10.21 -2.35
C GLN A 38 -17.48 -9.87 -3.44
N GLN A 39 -17.45 -8.62 -3.92
CA GLN A 39 -16.51 -8.16 -4.93
C GLN A 39 -15.06 -8.23 -4.43
N LEU A 40 -14.80 -7.85 -3.17
CA LEU A 40 -13.48 -7.97 -2.55
C LEU A 40 -13.05 -9.44 -2.45
N LEU A 41 -13.97 -10.31 -2.00
CA LEU A 41 -13.74 -11.75 -1.92
C LEU A 41 -13.37 -12.34 -3.29
N ASP A 42 -14.19 -12.07 -4.31
CA ASP A 42 -13.99 -12.61 -5.66
C ASP A 42 -12.67 -12.12 -6.27
N TYR A 43 -12.30 -10.87 -6.04
CA TYR A 43 -11.03 -10.31 -6.50
C TYR A 43 -9.85 -11.04 -5.85
N HIS A 44 -9.79 -11.15 -4.52
CA HIS A 44 -8.66 -11.80 -3.84
C HIS A 44 -8.60 -13.31 -4.10
N ARG A 45 -9.75 -13.98 -4.21
CA ARG A 45 -9.82 -15.38 -4.63
C ARG A 45 -9.25 -15.57 -6.04
N SER A 46 -9.60 -14.71 -6.99
CA SER A 46 -9.08 -14.78 -8.37
C SER A 46 -7.56 -14.63 -8.45
N VAL A 47 -6.98 -13.73 -7.64
CA VAL A 47 -5.53 -13.53 -7.53
C VAL A 47 -4.86 -14.75 -6.88
N ALA A 48 -5.47 -15.33 -5.85
CA ALA A 48 -4.98 -16.53 -5.18
C ALA A 48 -4.97 -17.74 -6.13
N ALA A 49 -6.08 -17.98 -6.86
CA ALA A 49 -6.19 -18.99 -7.92
C ALA A 49 -5.19 -18.76 -9.05
N GLY A 50 -4.83 -17.50 -9.30
CA GLY A 50 -3.81 -17.07 -10.26
C GLY A 50 -2.38 -17.42 -9.89
N GLY A 51 -2.16 -18.08 -8.75
CA GLY A 51 -0.88 -18.70 -8.37
C GLY A 51 0.00 -17.88 -7.44
N VAL A 52 -0.45 -16.68 -6.98
CA VAL A 52 0.33 -15.85 -6.06
C VAL A 52 0.62 -16.56 -4.73
N GLY A 53 1.79 -16.31 -4.12
CA GLY A 53 2.12 -16.88 -2.80
C GLY A 53 1.27 -16.31 -1.67
N MET A 54 1.03 -14.99 -1.70
CA MET A 54 0.18 -14.28 -0.73
C MET A 54 -0.59 -13.16 -1.42
N THR A 55 -1.85 -12.95 -1.04
CA THR A 55 -2.61 -11.77 -1.47
C THR A 55 -2.92 -10.88 -0.26
N THR A 56 -2.62 -9.57 -0.36
CA THR A 56 -2.74 -8.60 0.75
C THR A 56 -3.89 -7.65 0.50
N ILE A 57 -4.92 -7.70 1.33
CA ILE A 57 -6.05 -6.75 1.31
C ILE A 57 -5.56 -5.36 1.72
N ALA A 58 -6.02 -4.29 1.09
CA ALA A 58 -5.52 -2.94 1.35
C ALA A 58 -6.59 -1.86 1.39
N TYR A 59 -6.34 -0.91 2.23
CA TYR A 59 -5.80 -1.10 3.56
C TYR A 59 -6.96 -0.94 4.51
N ALA A 60 -6.93 -1.64 5.62
CA ALA A 60 -7.93 -1.50 6.66
C ALA A 60 -7.50 -0.39 7.64
N ALA A 61 -8.38 0.60 7.85
CA ALA A 61 -8.14 1.64 8.83
C ALA A 61 -8.21 1.04 10.25
N VAL A 62 -7.21 1.31 11.08
CA VAL A 62 -7.16 0.84 12.48
C VAL A 62 -8.08 1.63 13.41
N ALA A 63 -8.48 2.83 12.98
CA ALA A 63 -9.42 3.71 13.67
C ALA A 63 -10.32 4.40 12.64
N GLN A 64 -11.49 4.87 13.05
CA GLN A 64 -12.41 5.60 12.17
C GLN A 64 -11.77 6.88 11.61
N SER A 65 -10.96 7.58 12.41
CA SER A 65 -10.20 8.76 11.98
C SER A 65 -9.22 8.48 10.83
N GLY A 66 -8.81 7.24 10.66
CA GLY A 66 -7.87 6.79 9.65
C GLY A 66 -8.49 6.41 8.31
N LEU A 67 -9.79 6.57 8.13
CA LEU A 67 -10.47 6.36 6.85
C LEU A 67 -10.10 7.46 5.85
N SER A 68 -9.61 7.08 4.65
CA SER A 68 -9.38 8.00 3.53
C SER A 68 -10.55 8.07 2.54
N PHE A 69 -11.36 6.99 2.46
CA PHE A 69 -12.41 6.84 1.45
C PHE A 69 -13.64 6.13 2.01
N ASP A 70 -14.82 6.42 1.46
CA ASP A 70 -16.11 5.83 1.88
C ASP A 70 -16.18 4.30 1.73
N ARG A 71 -15.39 3.75 0.78
CA ARG A 71 -15.42 2.33 0.41
C ARG A 71 -14.19 1.59 0.91
N GLN A 72 -13.64 2.01 2.04
CA GLN A 72 -12.46 1.43 2.68
C GLN A 72 -12.86 0.56 3.89
N LEU A 73 -12.12 -0.52 4.13
CA LEU A 73 -12.27 -1.30 5.35
C LEU A 73 -11.91 -0.48 6.60
N TRP A 74 -12.64 -0.71 7.68
CA TRP A 74 -12.32 -0.21 9.00
C TRP A 74 -12.40 -1.36 10.01
N MET A 75 -11.26 -1.65 10.68
CA MET A 75 -11.10 -2.77 11.62
C MET A 75 -11.97 -2.58 12.86
N ARG A 76 -12.91 -3.49 13.02
CA ARG A 76 -13.83 -3.59 14.16
C ARG A 76 -14.42 -5.00 14.24
N PRO A 77 -14.91 -5.46 15.42
CA PRO A 77 -15.38 -6.85 15.59
C PRO A 77 -16.45 -7.29 14.57
N GLU A 78 -17.33 -6.38 14.18
CA GLU A 78 -18.48 -6.69 13.31
C GLU A 78 -18.06 -7.15 11.89
N ILE A 79 -16.86 -6.81 11.43
CA ILE A 79 -16.41 -7.21 10.08
C ILE A 79 -15.63 -8.53 10.07
N VAL A 80 -15.27 -9.08 11.23
CA VAL A 80 -14.48 -10.31 11.34
C VAL A 80 -15.09 -11.50 10.59
N PRO A 81 -16.40 -11.77 10.70
CA PRO A 81 -17.00 -12.89 9.94
C PRO A 81 -16.83 -12.75 8.43
N GLY A 82 -17.09 -11.56 7.87
CA GLY A 82 -16.92 -11.32 6.44
C GLY A 82 -15.45 -11.33 5.98
N LEU A 83 -14.51 -10.95 6.84
CA LEU A 83 -13.07 -11.11 6.56
C LEU A 83 -12.66 -12.58 6.58
N LYS A 84 -13.27 -13.38 7.50
CA LYS A 84 -13.02 -14.83 7.55
C LYS A 84 -13.47 -15.52 6.26
N ASP A 85 -14.61 -15.17 5.71
CA ASP A 85 -15.05 -15.70 4.41
C ASP A 85 -14.02 -15.44 3.29
N ILE A 86 -13.37 -14.28 3.33
CA ILE A 86 -12.32 -13.93 2.36
C ILE A 86 -11.06 -14.74 2.60
N THR A 87 -10.57 -14.87 3.84
CA THR A 87 -9.37 -15.66 4.13
C THR A 87 -9.58 -17.13 3.81
N ASP A 88 -10.75 -17.71 4.15
CA ASP A 88 -11.11 -19.08 3.79
C ASP A 88 -11.13 -19.29 2.26
N ALA A 89 -11.64 -18.31 1.50
CA ALA A 89 -11.64 -18.38 0.03
C ALA A 89 -10.21 -18.30 -0.55
N ILE A 90 -9.32 -17.49 0.02
CA ILE A 90 -7.91 -17.39 -0.37
C ILE A 90 -7.17 -18.69 -0.07
N HIS A 91 -7.35 -19.24 1.13
CA HIS A 91 -6.70 -20.48 1.57
C HIS A 91 -7.13 -21.70 0.72
N LYS A 92 -8.39 -21.78 0.29
CA LYS A 92 -8.87 -22.83 -0.63
C LYS A 92 -8.11 -22.85 -1.95
N GLU A 93 -7.60 -21.69 -2.40
CA GLU A 93 -6.77 -21.57 -3.60
C GLU A 93 -5.27 -21.79 -3.30
N GLY A 94 -4.90 -22.15 -2.06
CA GLY A 94 -3.54 -22.46 -1.63
C GLY A 94 -2.60 -21.23 -1.52
N ALA A 95 -3.12 -20.03 -1.45
CA ALA A 95 -2.35 -18.81 -1.16
C ALA A 95 -2.50 -18.41 0.32
N ALA A 96 -1.52 -17.70 0.86
CA ALA A 96 -1.64 -17.04 2.15
C ALA A 96 -2.48 -15.76 2.05
N ALA A 97 -3.17 -15.41 3.14
CA ALA A 97 -3.97 -14.22 3.29
C ALA A 97 -3.23 -13.16 4.13
N GLY A 98 -2.96 -11.99 3.55
CA GLY A 98 -2.41 -10.84 4.25
C GLY A 98 -3.41 -9.68 4.31
N ILE A 99 -3.25 -8.81 5.30
CA ILE A 99 -3.99 -7.55 5.39
C ILE A 99 -3.06 -6.40 5.76
N GLN A 100 -3.17 -5.28 5.04
CA GLN A 100 -2.46 -4.06 5.40
C GLN A 100 -3.26 -3.24 6.40
N LEU A 101 -2.64 -2.88 7.52
CA LEU A 101 -3.20 -2.05 8.59
C LEU A 101 -2.58 -0.66 8.57
N GLY A 102 -3.41 0.37 8.65
CA GLY A 102 -2.92 1.74 8.62
C GLY A 102 -3.94 2.76 9.11
N ASP A 103 -3.47 4.00 9.18
CA ASP A 103 -4.29 5.20 9.42
C ASP A 103 -3.81 6.27 8.45
N CYS A 104 -4.71 6.91 7.70
CA CYS A 104 -4.29 7.90 6.70
C CYS A 104 -3.87 9.23 7.32
N GLY A 105 -4.08 9.42 8.60
CA GLY A 105 -3.65 10.63 9.29
C GLY A 105 -4.29 11.89 8.69
N ASN A 106 -3.45 12.85 8.37
CA ASN A 106 -3.87 14.15 7.83
C ASN A 106 -4.52 14.10 6.44
N MET A 107 -4.53 12.93 5.78
CA MET A 107 -5.18 12.77 4.47
C MET A 107 -6.65 12.38 4.57
N SER A 108 -7.19 12.13 5.77
CA SER A 108 -8.61 11.92 5.99
C SER A 108 -9.42 13.19 5.77
N HIS A 109 -10.72 13.05 5.56
CA HIS A 109 -11.67 14.15 5.47
C HIS A 109 -12.83 13.91 6.43
N LYS A 110 -13.29 14.96 7.12
CA LYS A 110 -14.37 14.86 8.12
C LYS A 110 -15.65 14.22 7.56
N SER A 111 -15.98 14.49 6.29
CA SER A 111 -17.15 13.86 5.64
C SER A 111 -16.99 12.35 5.42
N ILE A 112 -15.76 11.82 5.43
CA ILE A 112 -15.46 10.40 5.26
C ILE A 112 -15.40 9.71 6.62
N CYS A 113 -14.56 10.21 7.52
CA CYS A 113 -14.31 9.57 8.81
C CYS A 113 -15.32 9.98 9.90
N GLY A 114 -16.18 10.96 9.65
CA GLY A 114 -17.19 11.43 10.62
C GLY A 114 -16.66 12.23 11.82
N VAL A 115 -15.33 12.29 11.97
CA VAL A 115 -14.63 12.96 13.08
C VAL A 115 -13.62 13.97 12.55
N THR A 116 -13.01 14.77 13.42
CA THR A 116 -11.92 15.66 13.01
C THR A 116 -10.69 14.78 12.65
N PRO A 117 -10.15 14.88 11.43
CA PRO A 117 -8.94 14.15 11.06
C PRO A 117 -7.78 14.48 12.00
N VAL A 118 -6.93 13.49 12.26
CA VAL A 118 -5.76 13.63 13.12
C VAL A 118 -4.48 13.37 12.34
N GLY A 119 -3.35 13.89 12.82
CA GLY A 119 -2.05 13.69 12.19
C GLY A 119 -0.93 13.94 13.19
N ALA A 120 0.33 13.91 12.74
CA ALA A 120 1.47 14.20 13.60
C ALA A 120 1.42 15.64 14.12
N SER A 121 0.99 16.62 13.29
CA SER A 121 0.87 18.03 13.62
C SER A 121 -0.44 18.60 13.09
N SER A 122 -0.91 19.68 13.73
CA SER A 122 -2.08 20.42 13.24
C SER A 122 -1.74 21.21 11.97
N GLY A 123 -2.71 21.33 11.07
CA GLY A 123 -2.52 22.08 9.83
C GLY A 123 -3.73 22.01 8.92
N PHE A 124 -3.56 22.52 7.69
CA PHE A 124 -4.53 22.39 6.62
C PHE A 124 -3.96 21.49 5.52
N ASN A 125 -4.71 20.48 5.16
CA ASN A 125 -4.29 19.55 4.10
C ASN A 125 -4.97 19.95 2.77
N LEU A 126 -4.16 20.31 1.77
CA LEU A 126 -4.64 20.66 0.42
C LEU A 126 -5.05 19.44 -0.41
N TYR A 127 -4.50 18.27 -0.13
CA TYR A 127 -4.84 17.03 -0.84
C TYR A 127 -6.29 16.58 -0.58
N SER A 128 -6.70 16.68 0.68
CA SER A 128 -8.08 16.53 1.12
C SER A 128 -8.44 17.81 1.88
N PRO A 129 -9.03 18.84 1.22
CA PRO A 129 -9.17 20.18 1.79
C PRO A 129 -9.90 20.17 3.14
N THR A 130 -9.13 20.05 4.22
CA THR A 130 -9.65 19.94 5.59
C THR A 130 -8.64 20.43 6.63
N PHE A 131 -9.14 20.89 7.76
CA PHE A 131 -8.31 21.14 8.94
C PHE A 131 -8.04 19.83 9.67
N VAL A 132 -6.79 19.63 10.06
CA VAL A 132 -6.28 18.47 10.77
C VAL A 132 -5.80 18.90 12.13
N ARG A 133 -6.11 18.13 13.16
CA ARG A 133 -5.62 18.31 14.52
C ARG A 133 -4.40 17.39 14.74
N GLY A 134 -3.33 17.93 15.30
CA GLY A 134 -2.23 17.11 15.80
C GLY A 134 -2.71 16.20 16.95
N LEU A 135 -2.31 14.93 16.94
CA LEU A 135 -2.53 14.01 18.07
C LEU A 135 -1.84 14.58 19.33
N ARG A 136 -2.59 14.66 20.42
CA ARG A 136 -2.00 15.01 21.71
C ARG A 136 -1.15 13.86 22.22
N LYS A 137 -0.18 14.16 23.10
CA LYS A 137 0.72 13.16 23.67
C LYS A 137 -0.04 12.03 24.40
N ASP A 138 -1.08 12.38 25.13
CA ASP A 138 -1.93 11.41 25.86
C ASP A 138 -2.79 10.52 24.95
N GLU A 139 -2.95 10.87 23.68
CA GLU A 139 -3.70 10.08 22.69
C GLU A 139 -2.82 9.06 21.95
N LEU A 140 -1.50 9.24 21.91
CA LEU A 140 -0.58 8.38 21.16
C LEU A 140 -0.63 6.91 21.59
N PRO A 141 -0.65 6.58 22.91
CA PRO A 141 -0.78 5.19 23.35
C PRO A 141 -2.09 4.53 22.90
N ALA A 142 -3.19 5.28 22.91
CA ALA A 142 -4.48 4.76 22.45
C ALA A 142 -4.50 4.47 20.93
N MET A 143 -3.81 5.31 20.14
CA MET A 143 -3.63 5.11 18.70
C MET A 143 -2.74 3.91 18.42
N ALA A 144 -1.61 3.75 19.12
CA ALA A 144 -0.75 2.57 19.00
C ALA A 144 -1.50 1.28 19.33
N LYS A 145 -2.27 1.27 20.43
CA LYS A 145 -3.16 0.14 20.79
C LYS A 145 -4.21 -0.18 19.74
N ALA A 146 -4.64 0.80 18.91
CA ALA A 146 -5.57 0.54 17.82
C ALA A 146 -4.96 -0.38 16.75
N TYR A 147 -3.65 -0.26 16.49
CA TYR A 147 -2.93 -1.20 15.62
C TYR A 147 -2.90 -2.61 16.23
N GLY A 148 -2.52 -2.75 17.51
CA GLY A 148 -2.51 -4.06 18.19
C GLY A 148 -3.90 -4.73 18.21
N ARG A 149 -4.96 -3.97 18.51
CA ARG A 149 -6.35 -4.49 18.41
C ARG A 149 -6.69 -4.96 17.00
N SER A 150 -6.26 -4.22 15.98
CA SER A 150 -6.49 -4.58 14.57
C SER A 150 -5.77 -5.85 14.17
N VAL A 151 -4.56 -6.09 14.71
CA VAL A 151 -3.82 -7.35 14.53
C VAL A 151 -4.59 -8.52 15.16
N ASN A 152 -5.13 -8.36 16.37
CA ASN A 152 -5.93 -9.42 17.00
C ASN A 152 -7.19 -9.75 16.18
N LEU A 153 -7.90 -8.75 15.66
CA LEU A 153 -9.05 -8.95 14.77
C LEU A 153 -8.65 -9.63 13.44
N ALA A 154 -7.49 -9.28 12.88
CA ALA A 154 -6.96 -9.94 11.70
C ALA A 154 -6.64 -11.42 11.98
N ARG A 155 -6.05 -11.74 13.13
CA ARG A 155 -5.83 -13.12 13.56
C ARG A 155 -7.13 -13.89 13.69
N GLU A 156 -8.13 -13.32 14.36
CA GLU A 156 -9.47 -13.92 14.54
C GLU A 156 -10.14 -14.18 13.18
N ALA A 157 -9.94 -13.31 12.20
CA ALA A 157 -10.41 -13.46 10.84
C ALA A 157 -9.59 -14.48 9.99
N GLY A 158 -8.52 -15.07 10.54
CA GLY A 158 -7.74 -16.11 9.86
C GLY A 158 -6.67 -15.58 8.90
N PHE A 159 -6.22 -14.33 9.03
CA PHE A 159 -5.07 -13.84 8.25
C PHE A 159 -3.76 -14.46 8.75
N ASP A 160 -2.88 -14.81 7.81
CA ASP A 160 -1.54 -15.35 8.08
C ASP A 160 -0.50 -14.27 8.33
N ALA A 161 -0.74 -13.07 7.80
CA ALA A 161 0.19 -11.94 7.88
C ALA A 161 -0.52 -10.60 7.99
N VAL A 162 0.13 -9.67 8.71
CA VAL A 162 -0.20 -8.24 8.67
C VAL A 162 0.93 -7.45 8.05
N GLU A 163 0.58 -6.43 7.24
CA GLU A 163 1.53 -5.45 6.71
C GLU A 163 1.23 -4.08 7.34
N ILE A 164 2.13 -3.57 8.17
CA ILE A 164 1.98 -2.25 8.81
C ILE A 164 2.36 -1.16 7.82
N HIS A 165 1.45 -0.21 7.61
CA HIS A 165 1.67 0.87 6.66
C HIS A 165 2.43 2.04 7.29
N ALA A 166 3.76 2.04 7.15
CA ALA A 166 4.66 3.08 7.67
C ALA A 166 5.22 4.02 6.57
N GLY A 167 4.61 4.01 5.38
CA GLY A 167 5.05 4.81 4.22
C GLY A 167 3.96 5.74 3.66
N HIS A 168 4.25 6.29 2.49
CA HIS A 168 3.36 7.03 1.58
C HIS A 168 2.70 8.29 2.17
N GLY A 169 3.19 8.80 3.32
CA GLY A 169 2.61 9.96 3.99
C GLY A 169 1.38 9.65 4.84
N TYR A 170 1.17 8.39 5.23
CA TYR A 170 0.16 7.99 6.19
C TYR A 170 0.64 8.22 7.63
N LEU A 171 -0.16 7.98 8.65
CA LEU A 171 0.06 8.47 10.00
C LEU A 171 1.48 8.20 10.53
N ILE A 172 1.97 6.96 10.47
CA ILE A 172 3.35 6.62 10.92
C ILE A 172 4.37 7.42 10.09
N SER A 173 4.23 7.43 8.76
CA SER A 173 5.09 8.23 7.87
C SER A 173 5.03 9.72 8.17
N GLN A 174 3.87 10.25 8.61
CA GLN A 174 3.72 11.66 9.01
C GLN A 174 4.50 11.99 10.29
N PHE A 175 4.64 11.04 11.22
CA PHE A 175 5.50 11.20 12.38
C PHE A 175 6.98 11.15 12.00
N LEU A 176 7.36 10.26 11.09
CA LEU A 176 8.74 10.09 10.63
C LEU A 176 9.22 11.29 9.79
N SER A 177 8.39 11.80 8.89
CA SER A 177 8.79 12.85 7.94
C SER A 177 8.87 14.25 8.59
N PRO A 178 10.01 14.96 8.42
CA PRO A 178 10.13 16.34 8.91
C PRO A 178 9.18 17.31 8.18
N TYR A 179 8.66 16.93 7.01
CA TYR A 179 7.70 17.71 6.25
C TYR A 179 6.33 17.82 6.93
N THR A 180 5.91 16.82 7.70
CA THR A 180 4.62 16.78 8.38
C THR A 180 4.71 16.82 9.90
N ASN A 181 5.86 16.47 10.46
CA ASN A 181 6.08 16.47 11.89
C ASN A 181 6.77 17.76 12.35
N HIS A 182 5.97 18.72 12.78
CA HIS A 182 6.43 19.99 13.32
C HIS A 182 6.33 20.05 14.86
N ARG A 183 6.23 18.91 15.52
CA ARG A 183 6.09 18.80 16.98
C ARG A 183 7.33 19.35 17.70
N LYS A 184 7.10 19.87 18.91
CA LYS A 184 8.16 20.40 19.81
C LYS A 184 8.34 19.57 21.08
N ASP A 185 7.55 18.47 21.20
CA ASP A 185 7.67 17.50 22.26
C ASP A 185 8.62 16.35 21.85
N GLU A 186 8.73 15.31 22.68
CA GLU A 186 9.59 14.15 22.47
C GLU A 186 9.22 13.25 21.30
N TYR A 187 8.18 13.60 20.53
CA TYR A 187 7.76 12.92 19.29
C TYR A 187 8.10 13.71 18.02
N GLY A 188 8.89 14.81 18.16
CA GLY A 188 9.27 15.65 17.03
C GLY A 188 10.71 16.16 17.11
N GLY A 189 11.15 16.87 16.07
CA GLY A 189 12.54 17.37 15.96
C GLY A 189 13.51 16.31 15.42
N SER A 190 14.34 15.72 16.28
CA SER A 190 15.33 14.72 15.87
C SER A 190 14.68 13.46 15.28
N LEU A 191 15.42 12.71 14.44
CA LEU A 191 14.94 11.44 13.88
C LEU A 191 14.58 10.44 14.99
N GLU A 192 15.39 10.37 16.05
CA GLU A 192 15.12 9.54 17.23
C GLU A 192 13.73 9.82 17.82
N ASN A 193 13.39 11.10 18.01
CA ASN A 193 12.09 11.49 18.53
C ASN A 193 10.95 11.18 17.54
N ARG A 194 11.19 11.37 16.24
CA ARG A 194 10.19 11.10 15.19
C ARG A 194 9.89 9.60 15.05
N MET A 195 10.80 8.72 15.40
CA MET A 195 10.60 7.26 15.43
C MET A 195 9.77 6.77 16.62
N ARG A 196 9.73 7.47 17.76
CA ARG A 196 9.07 7.00 19.00
C ARG A 196 7.61 6.56 18.81
N PHE A 197 6.84 7.22 17.95
CA PHE A 197 5.46 6.76 17.69
C PHE A 197 5.44 5.45 16.91
N MET A 198 6.34 5.28 15.95
CA MET A 198 6.53 4.02 15.23
C MET A 198 6.91 2.89 16.19
N ASP A 199 7.86 3.13 17.09
CA ASP A 199 8.29 2.15 18.10
C ASP A 199 7.10 1.69 18.97
N MET A 200 6.27 2.63 19.46
CA MET A 200 5.05 2.32 20.22
C MET A 200 4.07 1.46 19.42
N VAL A 201 3.89 1.75 18.13
CA VAL A 201 3.01 0.96 17.26
C VAL A 201 3.58 -0.44 17.06
N MET A 202 4.89 -0.56 16.81
CA MET A 202 5.53 -1.86 16.63
C MET A 202 5.48 -2.72 17.89
N GLU A 203 5.65 -2.15 19.08
CA GLU A 203 5.49 -2.87 20.36
C GLU A 203 4.09 -3.51 20.47
N GLU A 204 3.03 -2.73 20.25
CA GLU A 204 1.65 -3.22 20.31
C GLU A 204 1.33 -4.25 19.21
N VAL A 205 1.87 -4.06 18.00
CA VAL A 205 1.73 -4.98 16.87
C VAL A 205 2.42 -6.31 17.14
N MET A 206 3.68 -6.29 17.58
CA MET A 206 4.46 -7.51 17.84
C MET A 206 3.89 -8.29 19.01
N GLN A 207 3.45 -7.61 20.07
CA GLN A 207 2.74 -8.24 21.18
C GLN A 207 1.46 -8.94 20.70
N ALA A 208 0.66 -8.27 19.85
CA ALA A 208 -0.57 -8.82 19.31
C ALA A 208 -0.33 -9.93 18.29
N ALA A 209 0.71 -9.85 17.46
CA ALA A 209 1.06 -10.86 16.46
C ALA A 209 1.51 -12.19 17.10
N GLY A 210 2.19 -12.13 18.24
CA GLY A 210 2.70 -13.34 18.89
C GLY A 210 3.71 -14.09 18.04
N SER A 211 3.70 -15.43 18.13
CA SER A 211 4.63 -16.29 17.40
C SER A 211 4.07 -16.92 16.13
N ASP A 212 2.81 -16.71 15.83
CA ASP A 212 2.04 -17.44 14.80
C ASP A 212 1.61 -16.56 13.60
N MET A 213 1.72 -15.23 13.69
CA MET A 213 1.37 -14.32 12.61
C MET A 213 2.60 -13.59 12.07
N ALA A 214 2.77 -13.55 10.75
CA ALA A 214 3.85 -12.81 10.11
C ALA A 214 3.60 -11.30 10.13
N VAL A 215 4.65 -10.50 10.45
CA VAL A 215 4.60 -9.04 10.49
C VAL A 215 5.54 -8.44 9.45
N LEU A 216 4.96 -7.83 8.42
CA LEU A 216 5.67 -7.04 7.43
C LEU A 216 5.49 -5.55 7.73
N VAL A 217 6.47 -4.73 7.36
CA VAL A 217 6.32 -3.26 7.42
C VAL A 217 6.61 -2.66 6.06
N LYS A 218 5.65 -1.94 5.50
CA LYS A 218 5.84 -1.16 4.28
C LYS A 218 6.30 0.24 4.63
N MET A 219 7.50 0.60 4.17
CA MET A 219 8.15 1.87 4.47
C MET A 219 8.56 2.63 3.21
N ASN A 220 8.85 3.91 3.36
CA ASN A 220 9.47 4.72 2.33
C ASN A 220 10.99 4.57 2.37
N MET A 221 11.61 4.36 1.20
CA MET A 221 13.06 4.57 1.01
C MET A 221 13.38 6.05 0.84
N ARG A 222 12.42 6.84 0.29
CA ARG A 222 12.43 8.30 0.18
C ARG A 222 11.00 8.82 0.15
N ASP A 223 10.78 10.04 0.63
CA ASP A 223 9.48 10.71 0.45
C ASP A 223 9.28 11.22 -1.00
N GLY A 224 10.37 11.39 -1.76
CA GLY A 224 10.34 11.70 -3.18
C GLY A 224 10.13 13.18 -3.51
N PHE A 225 10.41 14.08 -2.58
CA PHE A 225 10.37 15.54 -2.76
C PHE A 225 11.30 16.27 -1.78
N LYS A 226 11.69 17.48 -2.12
CA LYS A 226 12.59 18.30 -1.29
C LYS A 226 11.96 18.64 0.08
N GLY A 227 12.68 18.34 1.15
CA GLY A 227 12.26 18.54 2.54
C GLY A 227 11.52 17.35 3.16
N GLY A 228 11.35 16.26 2.43
CA GLY A 228 10.97 14.95 2.96
C GLY A 228 12.17 14.15 3.41
N MET A 229 11.93 12.92 3.86
CA MET A 229 12.99 11.98 4.25
C MET A 229 13.77 11.46 3.05
N GLU A 230 15.07 11.31 3.24
CA GLU A 230 16.01 10.73 2.28
C GLU A 230 16.60 9.41 2.81
N ILE A 231 17.37 8.70 1.98
CA ILE A 231 17.87 7.34 2.29
C ILE A 231 18.63 7.27 3.61
N ASP A 232 19.42 8.27 3.95
CA ASP A 232 20.24 8.25 5.16
C ASP A 232 19.39 8.18 6.44
N GLU A 233 18.27 8.90 6.48
CA GLU A 233 17.30 8.82 7.59
C GLU A 233 16.46 7.53 7.50
N THR A 234 15.95 7.17 6.32
CA THR A 234 15.09 6.01 6.16
C THR A 234 15.83 4.68 6.35
N MET A 235 17.14 4.65 6.12
CA MET A 235 17.98 3.51 6.48
C MET A 235 18.05 3.31 8.01
N GLN A 236 18.12 4.39 8.78
CA GLN A 236 18.05 4.30 10.26
C GLN A 236 16.66 3.81 10.70
N VAL A 237 15.58 4.29 10.06
CA VAL A 237 14.22 3.78 10.30
C VAL A 237 14.14 2.29 9.99
N ALA A 238 14.72 1.83 8.87
CA ALA A 238 14.73 0.41 8.52
C ALA A 238 15.44 -0.45 9.57
N LYS A 239 16.61 -0.02 10.03
CA LYS A 239 17.38 -0.70 11.10
C LYS A 239 16.58 -0.73 12.41
N ARG A 240 15.88 0.36 12.75
CA ARG A 240 15.02 0.41 13.94
C ARG A 240 13.84 -0.55 13.84
N LEU A 241 13.15 -0.61 12.68
CA LEU A 241 12.07 -1.57 12.47
C LEU A 241 12.52 -3.03 12.62
N VAL A 242 13.74 -3.37 12.18
CA VAL A 242 14.33 -4.70 12.41
C VAL A 242 14.52 -4.95 13.91
N GLN A 243 15.04 -3.97 14.65
CA GLN A 243 15.22 -4.07 16.12
C GLN A 243 13.88 -4.19 16.85
N ASP A 244 12.82 -3.53 16.36
CA ASP A 244 11.46 -3.58 16.90
C ASP A 244 10.72 -4.87 16.51
N GLY A 245 11.38 -5.81 15.80
CA GLY A 245 10.86 -7.14 15.52
C GLY A 245 10.15 -7.31 14.18
N ALA A 246 10.20 -6.34 13.27
CA ALA A 246 9.69 -6.54 11.93
C ALA A 246 10.32 -7.77 11.27
N GLN A 247 9.48 -8.64 10.67
CA GLN A 247 9.93 -9.91 10.08
C GLN A 247 10.18 -9.84 8.58
N ALA A 248 9.72 -8.76 7.93
CA ALA A 248 10.11 -8.38 6.57
C ALA A 248 9.89 -6.88 6.35
N LEU A 249 10.72 -6.25 5.52
CA LEU A 249 10.51 -4.86 5.08
C LEU A 249 10.08 -4.82 3.61
N VAL A 250 8.98 -4.11 3.33
CA VAL A 250 8.50 -3.83 1.98
C VAL A 250 9.01 -2.44 1.57
N LEU A 251 9.97 -2.41 0.66
CA LEU A 251 10.70 -1.21 0.26
C LEU A 251 9.95 -0.43 -0.81
N SER A 252 9.22 0.60 -0.39
CA SER A 252 8.46 1.50 -1.25
C SER A 252 9.01 2.93 -1.19
N GLY A 253 8.26 3.91 -1.66
CA GLY A 253 8.66 5.31 -1.58
C GLY A 253 7.58 6.26 -2.06
N GLY A 254 7.75 7.53 -1.75
CA GLY A 254 6.82 8.59 -2.12
C GLY A 254 5.84 8.97 -1.02
N PHE A 255 5.12 10.06 -1.27
CA PHE A 255 4.20 10.69 -0.33
C PHE A 255 2.95 11.10 -1.10
N VAL A 256 1.82 10.41 -0.89
CA VAL A 256 0.64 10.49 -1.76
C VAL A 256 0.09 11.92 -1.85
N SER A 257 0.08 12.68 -0.76
CA SER A 257 -0.42 14.05 -0.76
C SER A 257 0.51 15.09 -1.42
N LYS A 258 1.79 14.75 -1.65
CA LYS A 258 2.81 15.68 -2.17
C LYS A 258 3.46 15.21 -3.47
N ALA A 259 3.76 13.93 -3.57
CA ALA A 259 4.45 13.33 -4.71
C ALA A 259 3.80 11.99 -5.14
N PRO A 260 2.48 11.98 -5.48
CA PRO A 260 1.76 10.72 -5.77
C PRO A 260 2.38 9.96 -6.94
N MET A 261 2.88 10.65 -7.97
CA MET A 261 3.46 9.99 -9.14
C MET A 261 4.86 9.42 -8.89
N TYR A 262 5.50 9.75 -7.77
CA TYR A 262 6.73 9.07 -7.36
C TYR A 262 6.48 7.58 -7.05
N VAL A 263 5.34 7.28 -6.42
CA VAL A 263 4.90 5.89 -6.14
C VAL A 263 4.33 5.22 -7.39
N MET A 264 3.45 5.94 -8.11
CA MET A 264 2.59 5.35 -9.14
C MET A 264 3.26 5.28 -10.51
N ARG A 265 4.14 6.22 -10.80
CA ARG A 265 4.77 6.46 -12.11
C ARG A 265 3.75 6.65 -13.25
N GLY A 266 4.20 7.19 -14.36
CA GLY A 266 3.34 7.54 -15.48
C GLY A 266 2.70 8.92 -15.33
N GLU A 267 1.56 9.12 -15.97
CA GLU A 267 0.73 10.35 -15.90
C GLU A 267 -0.62 10.02 -15.26
N MET A 268 -1.17 10.93 -14.46
CA MET A 268 -2.52 10.78 -13.90
C MET A 268 -3.56 11.13 -14.96
N PRO A 269 -4.53 10.25 -15.28
CA PRO A 269 -5.60 10.55 -16.22
C PRO A 269 -6.64 11.46 -15.57
N ILE A 270 -6.43 12.78 -15.70
CA ILE A 270 -7.24 13.82 -15.03
C ILE A 270 -8.71 13.78 -15.45
N LYS A 271 -9.01 13.49 -16.72
CA LYS A 271 -10.41 13.37 -17.19
C LYS A 271 -11.10 12.18 -16.52
N THR A 272 -10.42 11.04 -16.45
CA THR A 272 -10.92 9.83 -15.77
C THR A 272 -11.16 10.12 -14.28
N MET A 273 -10.17 10.67 -13.58
CA MET A 273 -10.29 10.99 -12.15
C MET A 273 -11.48 11.93 -11.90
N THR A 274 -11.62 13.00 -12.69
CA THR A 274 -12.70 13.96 -12.55
C THR A 274 -14.05 13.46 -13.07
N HIS A 275 -14.08 12.43 -13.94
CA HIS A 275 -15.34 11.84 -14.41
C HIS A 275 -16.17 11.28 -13.26
N TYR A 276 -15.52 10.56 -12.36
CA TYR A 276 -16.16 9.89 -11.22
C TYR A 276 -16.36 10.79 -9.99
N MET A 277 -15.80 12.02 -9.96
CA MET A 277 -15.98 12.96 -8.86
C MET A 277 -17.41 13.52 -8.81
N ASN A 278 -18.03 13.46 -7.64
CA ASN A 278 -19.36 14.03 -7.40
C ASN A 278 -19.33 15.53 -7.08
N CYS A 279 -18.25 16.04 -6.47
CA CYS A 279 -18.12 17.44 -6.09
C CYS A 279 -17.74 18.32 -7.30
N TRP A 280 -18.69 19.12 -7.81
CA TRP A 280 -18.51 19.89 -9.06
C TRP A 280 -17.37 20.93 -9.00
N TRP A 281 -17.22 21.69 -7.90
CA TRP A 281 -16.19 22.71 -7.78
C TRP A 281 -14.78 22.09 -7.68
N LEU A 282 -14.64 20.97 -6.94
CA LEU A 282 -13.39 20.21 -6.88
C LEU A 282 -13.04 19.63 -8.25
N LYS A 283 -14.02 19.10 -8.95
CA LYS A 283 -13.89 18.59 -10.34
C LYS A 283 -13.32 19.64 -11.28
N TYR A 284 -13.83 20.90 -11.23
CA TYR A 284 -13.32 21.99 -12.05
C TYR A 284 -11.89 22.38 -11.63
N GLY A 285 -11.62 22.53 -10.33
CA GLY A 285 -10.28 22.82 -9.82
C GLY A 285 -9.23 21.82 -10.26
N VAL A 286 -9.55 20.53 -10.15
CA VAL A 286 -8.64 19.45 -10.58
C VAL A 286 -8.46 19.43 -12.11
N ARG A 287 -9.48 19.73 -12.90
CA ARG A 287 -9.35 19.83 -14.37
C ARG A 287 -8.43 20.97 -14.80
N MET A 288 -8.46 22.10 -14.11
CA MET A 288 -7.62 23.27 -14.42
C MET A 288 -6.18 23.09 -13.94
N ALA A 289 -5.98 22.66 -12.69
CA ALA A 289 -4.69 22.63 -12.03
C ALA A 289 -4.04 21.23 -11.93
N GLY A 290 -4.80 20.16 -12.20
CA GLY A 290 -4.39 18.79 -11.89
C GLY A 290 -3.08 18.36 -12.53
N LYS A 291 -2.81 18.74 -13.77
CA LYS A 291 -1.52 18.41 -14.43
C LYS A 291 -0.33 19.12 -13.79
N TRP A 292 -0.53 20.30 -13.27
CA TRP A 292 0.50 21.05 -12.55
C TRP A 292 0.67 20.53 -11.12
N MET A 293 -0.44 20.20 -10.45
CA MET A 293 -0.42 19.66 -9.08
C MET A 293 0.08 18.21 -9.01
N ILE A 294 -0.13 17.43 -10.07
CA ILE A 294 0.22 16.02 -10.16
C ILE A 294 1.15 15.83 -11.38
N PRO A 295 2.41 16.29 -11.30
CA PRO A 295 3.36 16.18 -12.40
C PRO A 295 3.64 14.71 -12.73
N ALA A 296 3.70 14.38 -14.03
CA ALA A 296 4.02 13.04 -14.48
C ALA A 296 5.46 12.66 -14.12
N VAL A 297 5.66 11.40 -13.75
CA VAL A 297 6.98 10.80 -13.55
C VAL A 297 7.10 9.59 -14.47
N PRO A 298 8.08 9.52 -15.40
CA PRO A 298 8.21 8.44 -16.36
C PRO A 298 8.19 7.05 -15.69
N PHE A 299 7.50 6.10 -16.31
CA PHE A 299 7.54 4.71 -15.90
C PHE A 299 8.80 4.04 -16.46
N LYS A 300 9.50 3.31 -15.60
CA LYS A 300 10.53 2.35 -15.93
C LYS A 300 10.28 1.10 -15.11
N GLU A 301 10.41 -0.07 -15.71
CA GLU A 301 10.24 -1.30 -14.94
C GLU A 301 11.29 -1.38 -13.81
N ALA A 302 10.90 -1.89 -12.65
CA ALA A 302 11.73 -1.94 -11.45
C ALA A 302 12.31 -0.58 -11.00
N TYR A 303 11.53 0.50 -11.07
CA TYR A 303 11.97 1.89 -10.87
C TYR A 303 12.52 2.21 -9.46
N PHE A 304 12.37 1.35 -8.49
CA PHE A 304 12.94 1.49 -7.15
C PHE A 304 14.19 0.63 -6.92
N LEU A 305 14.65 -0.14 -7.93
CA LEU A 305 15.70 -1.13 -7.73
C LEU A 305 17.01 -0.51 -7.24
N GLU A 306 17.43 0.62 -7.82
CA GLU A 306 18.67 1.31 -7.44
C GLU A 306 18.69 1.71 -5.95
N ASP A 307 17.59 2.31 -5.45
CA ASP A 307 17.47 2.67 -4.05
C ASP A 307 17.33 1.42 -3.16
N ALA A 308 16.54 0.43 -3.59
CA ALA A 308 16.32 -0.80 -2.83
C ALA A 308 17.61 -1.63 -2.64
N LEU A 309 18.53 -1.60 -3.60
CA LEU A 309 19.84 -2.26 -3.49
C LEU A 309 20.69 -1.68 -2.35
N LYS A 310 20.58 -0.39 -2.04
CA LYS A 310 21.26 0.22 -0.89
C LYS A 310 20.76 -0.37 0.42
N PHE A 311 19.44 -0.61 0.53
CA PHE A 311 18.85 -1.29 1.69
C PHE A 311 19.28 -2.74 1.75
N ARG A 312 19.32 -3.47 0.61
CA ARG A 312 19.78 -4.87 0.58
C ARG A 312 21.24 -5.02 1.06
N THR A 313 22.07 -4.03 0.79
CA THR A 313 23.48 -4.04 1.25
C THR A 313 23.58 -3.95 2.76
N GLU A 314 22.70 -3.17 3.40
CA GLU A 314 22.76 -2.87 4.86
C GLU A 314 21.88 -3.81 5.72
N ILE A 315 20.72 -4.24 5.21
CA ILE A 315 19.76 -5.08 5.93
C ILE A 315 19.90 -6.52 5.43
N LYS A 316 20.44 -7.41 6.29
CA LYS A 316 20.71 -8.82 5.92
C LYS A 316 19.95 -9.82 6.82
N ASP A 317 19.45 -9.35 7.96
CA ASP A 317 18.93 -10.20 9.03
C ASP A 317 17.50 -10.66 8.79
N ILE A 318 16.76 -9.95 7.91
CA ILE A 318 15.37 -10.27 7.57
C ILE A 318 15.13 -10.20 6.06
N PRO A 319 14.08 -10.86 5.54
CA PRO A 319 13.65 -10.75 4.17
C PRO A 319 13.35 -9.31 3.75
N LEU A 320 13.80 -8.93 2.55
CA LEU A 320 13.38 -7.70 1.89
C LEU A 320 12.43 -8.02 0.74
N VAL A 321 11.30 -7.32 0.72
CA VAL A 321 10.27 -7.43 -0.29
C VAL A 321 10.38 -6.25 -1.25
N TYR A 322 10.69 -6.52 -2.50
CA TYR A 322 10.74 -5.48 -3.52
C TYR A 322 9.34 -5.13 -4.04
N VAL A 323 9.01 -3.84 -4.13
CA VAL A 323 7.82 -3.32 -4.82
C VAL A 323 8.19 -2.14 -5.70
N GLY A 324 7.73 -2.12 -6.95
CA GLY A 324 8.01 -0.99 -7.84
C GLY A 324 7.99 -1.36 -9.34
N GLY A 325 6.81 -1.47 -9.94
CA GLY A 325 6.63 -1.53 -11.40
C GLY A 325 7.05 -2.83 -12.08
N LEU A 326 6.93 -3.97 -11.42
CA LEU A 326 7.20 -5.27 -12.01
C LEU A 326 6.07 -5.74 -12.92
N VAL A 327 6.38 -6.06 -14.17
CA VAL A 327 5.44 -6.52 -15.20
C VAL A 327 5.99 -7.64 -16.09
N SER A 328 7.24 -8.08 -15.90
CA SER A 328 7.84 -9.18 -16.64
C SER A 328 8.51 -10.19 -15.72
N ARG A 329 8.50 -11.47 -16.11
CA ARG A 329 9.21 -12.52 -15.40
C ARG A 329 10.72 -12.25 -15.37
N GLU A 330 11.30 -11.84 -16.49
CA GLU A 330 12.72 -11.49 -16.59
C GLU A 330 13.15 -10.48 -15.51
N LYS A 331 12.40 -9.38 -15.33
CA LYS A 331 12.72 -8.36 -14.35
C LYS A 331 12.47 -8.82 -12.90
N ILE A 332 11.50 -9.70 -12.70
CA ILE A 332 11.24 -10.32 -11.39
C ILE A 332 12.42 -11.23 -11.02
N ASP A 333 12.89 -12.08 -11.94
CA ASP A 333 14.04 -12.95 -11.73
C ASP A 333 15.31 -12.13 -11.46
N GLU A 334 15.54 -11.03 -12.20
CA GLU A 334 16.64 -10.09 -11.96
C GLU A 334 16.61 -9.54 -10.52
N VAL A 335 15.45 -9.06 -10.06
CA VAL A 335 15.27 -8.53 -8.69
C VAL A 335 15.58 -9.61 -7.65
N LEU A 336 15.04 -10.81 -7.81
CA LEU A 336 15.29 -11.91 -6.89
C LEU A 336 16.78 -12.35 -6.89
N ASN A 337 17.45 -12.28 -8.03
CA ASN A 337 18.89 -12.57 -8.16
C ASN A 337 19.77 -11.50 -7.47
N HIS A 338 19.27 -10.28 -7.30
CA HIS A 338 19.92 -9.26 -6.50
C HIS A 338 19.78 -9.48 -4.98
N GLY A 339 19.19 -10.59 -4.54
CA GLY A 339 19.12 -10.99 -3.14
C GLY A 339 17.85 -10.57 -2.42
N PHE A 340 16.83 -10.07 -3.13
CA PHE A 340 15.49 -9.92 -2.55
C PHE A 340 14.82 -11.29 -2.39
N GLU A 341 14.12 -11.46 -1.28
CA GLU A 341 13.45 -12.73 -0.99
C GLU A 341 12.07 -12.81 -1.62
N PHE A 342 11.38 -11.67 -1.74
CA PHE A 342 10.02 -11.59 -2.29
C PHE A 342 9.86 -10.37 -3.19
N VAL A 343 8.83 -10.43 -4.05
CA VAL A 343 8.38 -9.31 -4.88
C VAL A 343 6.90 -9.06 -4.67
N GLN A 344 6.51 -7.77 -4.65
CA GLN A 344 5.11 -7.36 -4.63
C GLN A 344 4.69 -6.75 -5.96
N MET A 345 3.51 -7.16 -6.46
CA MET A 345 2.88 -6.65 -7.67
C MET A 345 1.46 -6.15 -7.36
N ALA A 346 1.10 -4.94 -7.83
CA ALA A 346 -0.25 -4.40 -7.72
C ALA A 346 -0.96 -4.41 -9.08
N ARG A 347 -0.64 -3.46 -9.96
CA ARG A 347 -1.34 -3.27 -11.24
C ARG A 347 -1.22 -4.44 -12.20
N ALA A 348 -0.10 -5.18 -12.16
CA ALA A 348 0.07 -6.39 -12.97
C ALA A 348 -0.99 -7.44 -12.61
N LEU A 349 -1.19 -7.71 -11.32
CA LEU A 349 -2.18 -8.70 -10.84
C LEU A 349 -3.63 -8.17 -10.87
N LEU A 350 -3.86 -6.87 -10.95
CA LEU A 350 -5.17 -6.31 -11.27
C LEU A 350 -5.52 -6.49 -12.75
N ASN A 351 -4.54 -6.31 -13.63
CA ASN A 351 -4.71 -6.49 -15.07
C ASN A 351 -4.84 -7.98 -15.43
N GLU A 352 -4.06 -8.83 -14.80
CA GLU A 352 -3.99 -10.26 -15.07
C GLU A 352 -3.84 -11.03 -13.75
N PRO A 353 -4.94 -11.41 -13.09
CA PRO A 353 -4.87 -12.21 -11.85
C PRO A 353 -4.08 -13.50 -12.00
N GLY A 354 -4.14 -14.17 -13.17
CA GLY A 354 -3.42 -15.40 -13.51
C GLY A 354 -1.95 -15.24 -13.92
N PHE A 355 -1.38 -14.03 -13.82
CA PHE A 355 -0.03 -13.74 -14.31
C PHE A 355 1.06 -14.64 -13.68
N VAL A 356 0.92 -15.01 -12.40
CA VAL A 356 1.91 -15.88 -11.74
C VAL A 356 1.89 -17.29 -12.32
N ASN A 357 0.71 -17.87 -12.59
CA ASN A 357 0.61 -19.17 -13.26
C ASN A 357 1.20 -19.11 -14.67
N ARG A 358 0.89 -18.05 -15.43
CA ARG A 358 1.45 -17.88 -16.78
C ARG A 358 2.97 -17.71 -16.76
N MET A 359 3.54 -17.01 -15.78
CA MET A 359 5.00 -16.93 -15.60
C MET A 359 5.63 -18.29 -15.33
N ARG A 360 4.91 -19.26 -14.76
CA ARG A 360 5.40 -20.64 -14.56
C ARG A 360 5.55 -21.39 -15.88
N GLU A 361 4.64 -21.14 -16.81
CA GLU A 361 4.57 -21.81 -18.11
C GLU A 361 5.44 -21.12 -19.18
N GLU A 362 5.51 -19.76 -19.13
CA GLU A 362 6.18 -18.93 -20.13
C GLU A 362 7.37 -18.19 -19.52
N GLU A 363 8.59 -18.52 -19.93
CA GLU A 363 9.81 -17.87 -19.44
C GLU A 363 9.89 -16.37 -19.78
N LYS A 364 9.31 -15.96 -20.91
CA LYS A 364 9.25 -14.57 -21.37
C LYS A 364 7.91 -13.89 -21.06
N ALA A 365 7.17 -14.40 -20.06
CA ALA A 365 5.87 -13.83 -19.69
C ALA A 365 5.99 -12.35 -19.32
N ARG A 366 5.13 -11.54 -19.91
CA ARG A 366 5.01 -10.11 -19.63
C ARG A 366 3.53 -9.74 -19.51
N CYS A 367 3.17 -9.09 -18.40
CA CYS A 367 1.82 -8.59 -18.19
C CYS A 367 1.48 -7.46 -19.16
N ASN A 368 0.24 -7.41 -19.62
CA ASN A 368 -0.23 -6.41 -20.60
C ASN A 368 -0.62 -5.05 -19.98
N CYS A 369 -0.29 -4.80 -18.73
CA CYS A 369 -0.56 -3.51 -18.09
C CYS A 369 0.25 -2.39 -18.76
N LYS A 370 -0.43 -1.41 -19.35
CA LYS A 370 0.17 -0.26 -20.06
C LYS A 370 0.37 0.99 -19.19
N HIS A 371 0.19 0.87 -17.88
CA HIS A 371 0.42 1.96 -16.90
C HIS A 371 -0.36 3.26 -17.17
N SER A 372 -1.54 3.17 -17.78
CA SER A 372 -2.44 4.32 -18.03
C SER A 372 -2.97 4.96 -16.75
N ASN A 373 -2.75 4.35 -15.58
CA ASN A 373 -3.24 4.77 -14.27
C ASN A 373 -4.77 4.96 -14.17
N TYR A 374 -5.53 4.39 -15.10
CA TYR A 374 -7.00 4.40 -15.05
C TYR A 374 -7.53 3.81 -13.75
N CYS A 375 -7.01 2.66 -13.33
CA CYS A 375 -7.40 1.99 -12.08
C CYS A 375 -7.16 2.87 -10.85
N ILE A 376 -6.04 3.61 -10.84
CA ILE A 376 -5.69 4.54 -9.77
C ILE A 376 -6.64 5.75 -9.73
N ALA A 377 -6.90 6.37 -10.89
CA ALA A 377 -7.80 7.53 -10.98
C ALA A 377 -9.25 7.17 -10.61
N ARG A 378 -9.68 5.95 -10.89
CA ARG A 378 -11.02 5.44 -10.60
C ARG A 378 -11.22 5.14 -9.11
N MET A 379 -10.24 4.56 -8.43
CA MET A 379 -10.36 4.07 -7.05
C MET A 379 -10.63 5.17 -6.00
N TYR A 380 -10.42 6.44 -6.36
CA TYR A 380 -10.75 7.57 -5.47
C TYR A 380 -12.25 7.75 -5.23
N THR A 381 -13.10 7.16 -6.08
CA THR A 381 -14.56 7.37 -6.02
C THR A 381 -15.35 6.07 -6.10
N ILE A 382 -14.90 5.12 -6.90
CA ILE A 382 -15.54 3.82 -7.10
C ILE A 382 -14.49 2.70 -7.04
N GLU A 383 -14.92 1.46 -7.13
CA GLU A 383 -14.03 0.30 -7.03
C GLU A 383 -12.88 0.32 -8.05
N MET A 384 -11.72 -0.15 -7.64
CA MET A 384 -10.55 -0.29 -8.52
C MET A 384 -10.82 -1.35 -9.60
N ALA A 385 -10.62 -0.99 -10.86
CA ALA A 385 -10.74 -1.92 -11.99
C ALA A 385 -9.77 -1.58 -13.11
N CYS A 386 -9.34 -2.60 -13.87
CA CYS A 386 -8.54 -2.40 -15.06
C CYS A 386 -9.44 -1.97 -16.24
N HIS A 387 -9.08 -0.89 -16.95
CA HIS A 387 -9.84 -0.42 -18.12
C HIS A 387 -9.93 -1.47 -19.22
N GLN A 388 -8.96 -2.37 -19.33
CA GLN A 388 -8.97 -3.43 -20.35
C GLN A 388 -10.11 -4.44 -20.14
N HIS A 389 -10.58 -4.61 -18.90
CA HIS A 389 -11.74 -5.44 -18.57
C HIS A 389 -13.09 -4.72 -18.79
N LEU A 390 -13.05 -3.38 -18.94
CA LEU A 390 -14.23 -2.52 -19.03
C LEU A 390 -14.37 -1.83 -20.39
N ARG A 391 -13.65 -2.26 -21.44
CA ARG A 391 -13.52 -1.55 -22.70
C ARG A 391 -14.84 -1.17 -23.36
N GLU A 392 -15.85 -2.02 -23.28
CA GLU A 392 -17.16 -1.80 -23.91
C GLU A 392 -18.00 -0.76 -23.15
N GLU A 393 -17.82 -0.66 -21.84
CA GLU A 393 -18.59 0.20 -20.94
C GLU A 393 -18.03 1.63 -20.80
N LEU A 394 -16.79 1.86 -21.28
CA LEU A 394 -16.13 3.16 -21.08
C LEU A 394 -16.68 4.24 -22.02
N PRO A 395 -16.97 5.45 -21.50
CA PRO A 395 -17.29 6.61 -22.33
C PRO A 395 -16.19 6.91 -23.34
N ALA A 396 -16.55 7.33 -24.55
CA ALA A 396 -15.60 7.62 -25.64
C ALA A 396 -14.53 8.65 -25.27
N SER A 397 -14.85 9.62 -24.40
CA SER A 397 -13.90 10.64 -23.93
C SER A 397 -12.81 10.05 -23.03
N LEU A 398 -13.12 9.01 -22.23
CA LEU A 398 -12.16 8.30 -21.40
C LEU A 398 -11.32 7.33 -22.22
N LYS A 399 -11.92 6.62 -23.19
CA LYS A 399 -11.18 5.76 -24.13
C LYS A 399 -10.06 6.55 -24.81
N LYS A 400 -10.37 7.74 -25.37
CA LYS A 400 -9.36 8.62 -26.00
C LYS A 400 -8.24 9.09 -25.04
N GLU A 401 -8.56 9.36 -23.78
CA GLU A 401 -7.54 9.73 -22.78
C GLU A 401 -6.59 8.56 -22.50
N ILE A 402 -7.15 7.37 -22.28
CA ILE A 402 -6.38 6.14 -21.98
C ILE A 402 -5.47 5.79 -23.17
N GLU A 403 -6.00 5.75 -24.38
CA GLU A 403 -5.23 5.46 -25.61
C GLU A 403 -4.04 6.42 -25.79
N LYS A 404 -4.23 7.70 -25.44
CA LYS A 404 -3.15 8.70 -25.48
C LYS A 404 -2.05 8.41 -24.45
N LEU A 405 -2.43 7.93 -23.26
CA LEU A 405 -1.48 7.61 -22.19
C LEU A 405 -0.72 6.31 -22.45
N GLU A 406 -1.35 5.35 -23.12
CA GLU A 406 -0.73 4.06 -23.49
C GLU A 406 0.31 4.18 -24.62
N LYS A 407 0.26 5.26 -25.42
CA LYS A 407 1.20 5.56 -26.51
C LYS A 407 2.46 6.29 -26.04
N LYS A 408 2.50 6.78 -24.82
CA LYS A 408 3.64 7.44 -24.20
C LYS A 408 4.54 6.44 -23.50
#